data_8f9a4de81116852c92db212d6c781211
#
_entry.id   8f9a4de81116852c92db212d6c781211
#
_cell.length_a   1.000
_cell.length_b   1.000
_cell.length_c   1.000
_cell.angle_alpha   90.00
_cell.angle_beta   90.00
_cell.angle_gamma   90.00
#
_symmetry.space_group_name_H-M   'P 1'
#
loop_
_entity.id
_entity.type
_entity.pdbx_description
1 polymer ?
#
loop_
_entity_poly.entity_id
_entity_poly.type
_entity_poly.pdbx_seq_one_letter_code
_entity_poly.pdbx_strand_id
1 'polypeptide(L)'
;DDLTAELIAAAAGVPLVLHPDAEQHVRRWCGERSIEPNDANLKQAWLPEGAELIDNPVGSAVGFALDIAGTLVLTTPGVPSELRAMLPAVCARVTHKLGGGELYRLRLQTFGIGESTAQALIDDDKTHWPDDVVLGFRAGMPQLEIKLTASADTPDVQRCRQTLERLFGDHILGEDDTTLAGAVQAVLRNQGKKLVTAESCTGGLIASMMTAEAGASSVFEAGFVTYANDIKQSVLGVSEATLETDGAVSEAVVVQMLRGALQRSHADIGIAVSGIAGPGGGTDDKPVGTVWLAWGSADDLHTWHTVLPTDRRMFQQLVAAAGLDLVRRQLLGLPRLPHYFSRRAI
;
A
#
# COMPACT_ATOMS: atom_id res chain seq x y z
N ASP A 1 -19.99 16.63 -16.12
CA ASP A 1 -19.16 15.75 -16.95
C ASP A 1 -19.17 16.14 -18.43
N ASP A 2 -20.23 16.76 -18.92
CA ASP A 2 -20.39 17.08 -20.35
C ASP A 2 -19.81 18.44 -20.76
N LEU A 3 -19.22 19.20 -19.83
CA LEU A 3 -18.72 20.54 -20.10
C LEU A 3 -17.29 20.59 -20.61
N THR A 4 -16.52 19.52 -20.43
CA THR A 4 -15.07 19.50 -20.76
C THR A 4 -14.83 19.75 -22.24
N ALA A 5 -15.54 19.04 -23.11
CA ALA A 5 -15.43 19.24 -24.56
C ALA A 5 -15.87 20.65 -24.99
N GLU A 6 -16.95 21.17 -24.43
CA GLU A 6 -17.44 22.52 -24.68
C GLU A 6 -16.43 23.62 -24.28
N LEU A 7 -15.85 23.49 -23.08
CA LEU A 7 -14.84 24.44 -22.57
C LEU A 7 -13.55 24.40 -23.37
N ILE A 8 -13.08 23.19 -23.78
CA ILE A 8 -11.87 23.07 -24.59
C ILE A 8 -12.12 23.59 -26.00
N ALA A 9 -13.29 23.35 -26.62
CA ALA A 9 -13.68 23.93 -27.91
C ALA A 9 -13.68 25.45 -27.86
N ALA A 10 -14.28 26.02 -26.80
CA ALA A 10 -14.31 27.47 -26.58
C ALA A 10 -12.89 28.03 -26.39
N ALA A 11 -12.04 27.38 -25.61
CA ALA A 11 -10.64 27.79 -25.39
C ALA A 11 -9.79 27.71 -26.66
N ALA A 12 -10.06 26.72 -27.51
CA ALA A 12 -9.40 26.57 -28.80
C ALA A 12 -9.99 27.49 -29.91
N GLY A 13 -11.13 28.09 -29.70
CA GLY A 13 -11.82 28.90 -30.69
C GLY A 13 -12.40 28.09 -31.86
N VAL A 14 -12.75 26.81 -31.61
CA VAL A 14 -13.30 25.89 -32.60
C VAL A 14 -14.71 25.43 -32.20
N PRO A 15 -15.60 25.05 -33.16
CA PRO A 15 -16.89 24.51 -32.83
C PRO A 15 -16.81 23.10 -32.25
N LEU A 16 -17.87 22.69 -31.54
CA LEU A 16 -18.12 21.26 -31.28
C LEU A 16 -18.73 20.64 -32.52
N VAL A 17 -18.23 19.47 -32.91
CA VAL A 17 -18.72 18.69 -34.03
C VAL A 17 -19.00 17.26 -33.60
N LEU A 18 -19.98 16.61 -34.24
CA LEU A 18 -20.17 15.17 -34.03
C LEU A 18 -19.00 14.40 -34.68
N HIS A 19 -18.21 13.76 -33.84
CA HIS A 19 -17.03 13.00 -34.31
C HIS A 19 -17.45 11.57 -34.72
N PRO A 20 -17.27 11.19 -35.99
CA PRO A 20 -17.80 9.91 -36.52
C PRO A 20 -17.30 8.68 -35.73
N ASP A 21 -16.00 8.62 -35.41
CA ASP A 21 -15.42 7.47 -34.69
C ASP A 21 -15.87 7.43 -33.24
N ALA A 22 -16.10 8.60 -32.61
CA ALA A 22 -16.64 8.68 -31.26
C ALA A 22 -18.11 8.21 -31.22
N GLU A 23 -18.91 8.61 -32.19
CA GLU A 23 -20.29 8.13 -32.34
C GLU A 23 -20.32 6.60 -32.55
N GLN A 24 -19.46 6.09 -33.43
CA GLN A 24 -19.35 4.65 -33.65
C GLN A 24 -18.96 3.89 -32.37
N HIS A 25 -18.02 4.45 -31.60
CA HIS A 25 -17.59 3.88 -30.32
C HIS A 25 -18.77 3.80 -29.32
N VAL A 26 -19.50 4.90 -29.12
CA VAL A 26 -20.65 4.94 -28.21
C VAL A 26 -21.73 3.94 -28.63
N ARG A 27 -22.07 3.88 -29.93
CA ARG A 27 -23.06 2.95 -30.44
C ARG A 27 -22.63 1.48 -30.29
N ARG A 28 -21.36 1.16 -30.55
CA ARG A 28 -20.79 -0.16 -30.34
C ARG A 28 -20.88 -0.56 -28.86
N TRP A 29 -20.43 0.32 -27.95
CA TRP A 29 -20.44 0.08 -26.51
C TRP A 29 -21.86 -0.17 -25.96
N CYS A 30 -22.85 0.62 -26.40
CA CYS A 30 -24.25 0.42 -26.06
C CYS A 30 -24.78 -0.90 -26.65
N GLY A 31 -24.47 -1.21 -27.91
CA GLY A 31 -24.93 -2.43 -28.58
C GLY A 31 -24.44 -3.71 -27.91
N GLU A 32 -23.18 -3.76 -27.49
CA GLU A 32 -22.59 -4.89 -26.74
C GLU A 32 -23.30 -5.16 -25.41
N ARG A 33 -24.02 -4.17 -24.88
CA ARG A 33 -24.75 -4.25 -23.60
C ARG A 33 -26.27 -4.28 -23.78
N SER A 34 -26.73 -4.40 -25.03
CA SER A 34 -28.16 -4.36 -25.38
C SER A 34 -28.87 -3.09 -24.88
N ILE A 35 -28.13 -1.96 -24.87
CA ILE A 35 -28.64 -0.64 -24.52
C ILE A 35 -28.88 0.13 -25.83
N GLU A 36 -30.04 0.75 -25.98
CA GLU A 36 -30.28 1.69 -27.07
C GLU A 36 -29.68 3.06 -26.69
N PRO A 37 -28.76 3.65 -27.51
CA PRO A 37 -28.12 4.91 -27.16
C PRO A 37 -29.14 6.04 -27.18
N ASN A 38 -29.23 6.78 -26.08
CA ASN A 38 -30.03 7.97 -25.93
C ASN A 38 -29.20 9.25 -26.23
N ASP A 39 -29.85 10.41 -26.25
CA ASP A 39 -29.21 11.70 -26.53
C ASP A 39 -28.02 12.00 -25.60
N ALA A 40 -28.11 11.63 -24.32
CA ALA A 40 -27.02 11.82 -23.38
C ALA A 40 -25.80 10.94 -23.71
N ASN A 41 -26.01 9.70 -24.18
CA ASN A 41 -24.93 8.86 -24.67
C ASN A 41 -24.31 9.47 -25.93
N LEU A 42 -25.13 9.92 -26.90
CA LEU A 42 -24.64 10.49 -28.16
C LEU A 42 -23.96 11.84 -27.96
N LYS A 43 -24.30 12.60 -26.91
CA LYS A 43 -23.62 13.85 -26.56
C LYS A 43 -22.12 13.61 -26.30
N GLN A 44 -21.71 12.43 -25.83
CA GLN A 44 -20.31 12.06 -25.60
C GLN A 44 -19.48 11.98 -26.90
N ALA A 45 -20.13 11.94 -28.04
CA ALA A 45 -19.49 11.94 -29.36
C ALA A 45 -19.28 13.36 -29.96
N TRP A 46 -19.75 14.42 -29.27
CA TRP A 46 -19.48 15.77 -29.68
C TRP A 46 -18.15 16.24 -29.14
N LEU A 47 -17.17 16.42 -30.04
CA LEU A 47 -15.79 16.77 -29.70
C LEU A 47 -15.44 18.12 -30.38
N PRO A 48 -14.41 18.84 -29.87
CA PRO A 48 -13.85 20.00 -30.55
C PRO A 48 -13.40 19.64 -31.97
N GLU A 49 -13.66 20.49 -32.94
CA GLU A 49 -13.22 20.30 -34.32
C GLU A 49 -11.69 20.15 -34.37
N GLY A 50 -11.19 19.11 -35.07
CA GLY A 50 -9.78 18.78 -35.13
C GLY A 50 -9.25 17.95 -33.96
N ALA A 51 -10.09 17.55 -33.03
CA ALA A 51 -9.69 16.65 -31.95
C ALA A 51 -9.40 15.25 -32.50
N GLU A 52 -8.31 14.65 -32.01
CA GLU A 52 -7.97 13.25 -32.26
C GLU A 52 -8.55 12.37 -31.15
N LEU A 53 -9.26 11.33 -31.51
CA LEU A 53 -9.89 10.41 -30.58
C LEU A 53 -8.84 9.59 -29.80
N ILE A 54 -9.07 9.41 -28.49
CA ILE A 54 -8.37 8.43 -27.64
C ILE A 54 -9.39 7.37 -27.26
N ASP A 55 -9.20 6.16 -27.76
CA ASP A 55 -10.12 5.03 -27.53
C ASP A 55 -10.21 4.66 -26.05
N ASN A 56 -11.42 4.34 -25.59
CA ASN A 56 -11.70 3.88 -24.23
C ASN A 56 -12.19 2.42 -24.29
N PRO A 57 -11.34 1.44 -24.02
CA PRO A 57 -11.70 0.03 -24.16
C PRO A 57 -12.71 -0.47 -23.12
N VAL A 58 -13.02 0.30 -22.06
CA VAL A 58 -13.85 -0.15 -20.94
C VAL A 58 -15.04 0.72 -20.62
N GLY A 59 -15.19 1.89 -21.28
CA GLY A 59 -16.27 2.84 -21.05
C GLY A 59 -16.92 3.36 -22.33
N SER A 60 -18.07 4.04 -22.20
CA SER A 60 -18.79 4.64 -23.33
C SER A 60 -18.20 5.97 -23.78
N ALA A 61 -17.67 6.76 -22.84
CA ALA A 61 -17.09 8.05 -23.13
C ALA A 61 -15.66 7.88 -23.66
N VAL A 62 -15.37 8.49 -24.80
CA VAL A 62 -14.01 8.53 -25.35
C VAL A 62 -13.17 9.63 -24.71
N GLY A 63 -11.86 9.52 -24.79
CA GLY A 63 -10.96 10.65 -24.63
C GLY A 63 -10.65 11.32 -25.96
N PHE A 64 -10.02 12.49 -25.88
CA PHE A 64 -9.52 13.15 -27.08
C PHE A 64 -8.25 13.96 -26.82
N ALA A 65 -7.51 14.22 -27.87
CA ALA A 65 -6.34 15.08 -27.89
C ALA A 65 -6.56 16.26 -28.82
N LEU A 66 -6.14 17.46 -28.44
CA LEU A 66 -6.20 18.66 -29.27
C LEU A 66 -4.93 19.50 -29.06
N ASP A 67 -4.33 19.99 -30.12
CA ASP A 67 -3.24 20.99 -30.02
C ASP A 67 -3.85 22.39 -30.00
N ILE A 68 -3.60 23.12 -28.94
CA ILE A 68 -4.02 24.52 -28.80
C ILE A 68 -2.78 25.39 -28.74
N ALA A 69 -2.47 26.10 -29.79
CA ALA A 69 -1.34 27.01 -29.90
C ALA A 69 0.02 26.35 -29.49
N GLY A 70 0.25 25.10 -29.90
CA GLY A 70 1.45 24.33 -29.60
C GLY A 70 1.40 23.56 -28.28
N THR A 71 0.33 23.72 -27.50
CA THR A 71 0.10 22.97 -26.27
C THR A 71 -0.79 21.77 -26.54
N LEU A 72 -0.30 20.57 -26.28
CA LEU A 72 -1.09 19.33 -26.38
C LEU A 72 -2.03 19.23 -25.17
N VAL A 73 -3.33 19.34 -25.41
CA VAL A 73 -4.38 19.11 -24.42
C VAL A 73 -4.93 17.71 -24.59
N LEU A 74 -4.94 16.94 -23.52
CA LEU A 74 -5.43 15.55 -23.47
C LEU A 74 -6.56 15.46 -22.45
N THR A 75 -7.65 14.83 -22.85
CA THR A 75 -8.80 14.60 -21.96
C THR A 75 -9.10 13.11 -21.87
N THR A 76 -9.55 12.70 -20.69
CA THR A 76 -10.01 11.33 -20.41
C THR A 76 -11.26 11.40 -19.53
N PRO A 77 -12.10 10.36 -19.57
CA PRO A 77 -13.20 10.24 -18.61
C PRO A 77 -12.71 10.29 -17.16
N GLY A 78 -13.57 10.76 -16.25
CA GLY A 78 -13.24 10.91 -14.82
C GLY A 78 -13.21 9.60 -14.02
N VAL A 79 -13.60 8.47 -14.62
CA VAL A 79 -13.62 7.16 -13.95
C VAL A 79 -12.21 6.57 -13.89
N PRO A 80 -11.66 6.27 -12.70
CA PRO A 80 -10.26 5.83 -12.57
C PRO A 80 -9.90 4.55 -13.34
N SER A 81 -10.83 3.61 -13.48
CA SER A 81 -10.63 2.38 -14.25
C SER A 81 -10.51 2.65 -15.75
N GLU A 82 -11.29 3.59 -16.27
CA GLU A 82 -11.24 4.01 -17.66
C GLU A 82 -9.94 4.75 -17.96
N LEU A 83 -9.56 5.72 -17.12
CA LEU A 83 -8.27 6.39 -17.25
C LEU A 83 -7.09 5.39 -17.28
N ARG A 84 -7.07 4.39 -16.39
CA ARG A 84 -6.01 3.38 -16.37
C ARG A 84 -5.94 2.59 -17.67
N ALA A 85 -7.08 2.24 -18.25
CA ALA A 85 -7.14 1.51 -19.51
C ALA A 85 -6.65 2.36 -20.71
N MET A 86 -6.83 3.69 -20.64
CA MET A 86 -6.45 4.65 -21.66
C MET A 86 -4.99 5.14 -21.53
N LEU A 87 -4.36 4.99 -20.35
CA LEU A 87 -3.01 5.50 -20.10
C LEU A 87 -1.97 5.13 -21.14
N PRO A 88 -1.90 3.90 -21.69
CA PRO A 88 -0.91 3.59 -22.74
C PRO A 88 -1.04 4.49 -23.96
N ALA A 89 -2.27 4.76 -24.42
CA ALA A 89 -2.53 5.62 -25.57
C ALA A 89 -2.25 7.11 -25.26
N VAL A 90 -2.57 7.56 -24.05
CA VAL A 90 -2.23 8.91 -23.55
C VAL A 90 -0.73 9.10 -23.49
N CYS A 91 -0.01 8.17 -22.85
CA CYS A 91 1.44 8.22 -22.73
C CYS A 91 2.14 8.22 -24.08
N ALA A 92 1.68 7.40 -25.04
CA ALA A 92 2.25 7.37 -26.39
C ALA A 92 2.17 8.75 -27.08
N ARG A 93 1.04 9.47 -26.94
CA ARG A 93 0.89 10.82 -27.50
C ARG A 93 1.82 11.84 -26.82
N VAL A 94 1.90 11.79 -25.49
CA VAL A 94 2.81 12.66 -24.74
C VAL A 94 4.26 12.42 -25.17
N THR A 95 4.68 11.15 -25.22
CA THR A 95 6.02 10.76 -25.65
C THR A 95 6.32 11.22 -27.08
N HIS A 96 5.37 11.07 -28.00
CA HIS A 96 5.52 11.54 -29.39
C HIS A 96 5.70 13.06 -29.45
N LYS A 97 4.94 13.83 -28.65
CA LYS A 97 4.99 15.30 -28.64
C LYS A 97 6.26 15.85 -28.00
N LEU A 98 6.70 15.25 -26.89
CA LEU A 98 7.81 15.76 -26.08
C LEU A 98 9.17 15.18 -26.48
N GLY A 99 9.20 14.11 -27.29
CA GLY A 99 10.40 13.34 -27.51
C GLY A 99 10.72 12.50 -26.28
N GLY A 100 10.37 11.23 -26.26
CA GLY A 100 10.56 10.35 -25.10
C GLY A 100 12.04 10.05 -24.83
N GLY A 101 12.47 10.22 -23.59
CA GLY A 101 13.68 9.63 -23.03
C GLY A 101 13.31 8.61 -21.95
N GLU A 102 14.07 7.52 -21.87
CA GLU A 102 13.96 6.63 -20.71
C GLU A 102 14.55 7.35 -19.50
N LEU A 103 13.74 7.46 -18.43
CA LEU A 103 14.21 7.97 -17.15
C LEU A 103 14.65 6.79 -16.28
N TYR A 104 15.80 6.93 -15.64
CA TYR A 104 16.12 6.04 -14.54
C TYR A 104 15.17 6.32 -13.37
N ARG A 105 14.55 5.27 -12.83
CA ARG A 105 13.64 5.38 -11.69
C ARG A 105 13.90 4.24 -10.72
N LEU A 106 14.18 4.60 -9.48
CA LEU A 106 14.21 3.69 -8.34
C LEU A 106 13.03 4.04 -7.42
N ARG A 107 12.29 3.02 -7.00
CA ARG A 107 11.20 3.13 -6.03
C ARG A 107 11.49 2.15 -4.90
N LEU A 108 11.88 2.67 -3.74
CA LEU A 108 12.12 1.86 -2.54
C LEU A 108 10.88 1.92 -1.64
N GLN A 109 10.34 0.77 -1.32
CA GLN A 109 9.28 0.64 -0.32
C GLN A 109 9.89 0.46 1.05
N THR A 110 9.47 1.27 2.02
CA THR A 110 10.00 1.24 3.38
C THR A 110 8.88 1.14 4.42
N PHE A 111 9.22 0.61 5.60
CA PHE A 111 8.34 0.60 6.77
C PHE A 111 9.09 1.01 8.04
N GLY A 112 8.35 1.61 8.98
CA GLY A 112 8.90 1.99 10.28
C GLY A 112 9.75 3.25 10.28
N ILE A 113 9.64 4.07 9.22
CA ILE A 113 10.25 5.40 9.10
C ILE A 113 9.23 6.38 8.53
N GLY A 114 9.19 7.58 9.07
CA GLY A 114 8.34 8.66 8.56
C GLY A 114 9.09 9.56 7.57
N GLU A 115 8.35 10.26 6.71
CA GLU A 115 8.89 11.12 5.66
C GLU A 115 9.86 12.18 6.21
N SER A 116 9.48 12.88 7.29
CA SER A 116 10.35 13.90 7.90
C SER A 116 11.67 13.34 8.44
N THR A 117 11.64 12.12 8.98
CA THR A 117 12.87 11.44 9.45
C THR A 117 13.71 10.99 8.27
N ALA A 118 13.07 10.47 7.22
CA ALA A 118 13.74 10.06 5.99
C ALA A 118 14.43 11.26 5.31
N GLN A 119 13.74 12.39 5.21
CA GLN A 119 14.32 13.63 4.67
C GLN A 119 15.52 14.10 5.50
N ALA A 120 15.39 14.14 6.83
CA ALA A 120 16.49 14.55 7.71
C ALA A 120 17.74 13.67 7.57
N LEU A 121 17.56 12.33 7.43
CA LEU A 121 18.70 11.43 7.20
C LEU A 121 19.41 11.70 5.86
N ILE A 122 18.67 12.08 4.82
CA ILE A 122 19.22 12.44 3.52
C ILE A 122 19.95 13.78 3.61
N ASP A 123 19.37 14.79 4.27
CA ASP A 123 19.92 16.13 4.41
C ASP A 123 21.22 16.13 5.24
N ASP A 124 21.30 15.25 6.25
CA ASP A 124 22.50 15.09 7.09
C ASP A 124 23.61 14.32 6.40
N ASP A 125 23.32 13.60 5.32
CA ASP A 125 24.30 12.83 4.56
C ASP A 125 25.10 13.74 3.64
N LYS A 126 26.40 13.50 3.55
CA LYS A 126 27.33 14.31 2.74
C LYS A 126 27.42 13.86 1.28
N THR A 127 26.60 12.93 0.86
CA THR A 127 26.57 12.48 -0.54
C THR A 127 26.21 13.65 -1.44
N HIS A 128 27.02 13.88 -2.46
CA HIS A 128 26.66 14.83 -3.51
C HIS A 128 25.56 14.24 -4.39
N TRP A 129 24.46 14.95 -4.48
CA TRP A 129 23.34 14.60 -5.36
C TRP A 129 23.48 15.37 -6.67
N PRO A 130 23.56 14.70 -7.84
CA PRO A 130 23.57 15.36 -9.15
C PRO A 130 22.32 16.23 -9.35
N ASP A 131 22.45 17.32 -10.10
CA ASP A 131 21.36 18.28 -10.33
C ASP A 131 20.13 17.67 -11.02
N ASP A 132 20.32 16.60 -11.79
CA ASP A 132 19.26 15.88 -12.49
C ASP A 132 18.62 14.76 -11.64
N VAL A 133 19.12 14.52 -10.43
CA VAL A 133 18.53 13.55 -9.50
C VAL A 133 17.44 14.22 -8.68
N VAL A 134 16.23 13.73 -8.86
CA VAL A 134 15.07 14.17 -8.10
C VAL A 134 14.67 13.09 -7.10
N LEU A 135 14.69 13.46 -5.81
CA LEU A 135 14.16 12.64 -4.72
C LEU A 135 12.73 13.06 -4.42
N GLY A 136 11.89 12.07 -4.12
CA GLY A 136 10.51 12.30 -3.72
C GLY A 136 10.03 11.21 -2.77
N PHE A 137 9.02 11.57 -1.98
CA PHE A 137 8.39 10.66 -1.03
C PHE A 137 6.91 10.52 -1.37
N ARG A 138 6.36 9.33 -1.14
CA ARG A 138 4.93 9.10 -1.17
C ARG A 138 4.52 8.30 0.07
N ALA A 139 3.86 8.97 0.99
CA ALA A 139 3.27 8.31 2.14
C ALA A 139 2.06 7.46 1.69
N GLY A 140 2.14 6.17 1.92
CA GLY A 140 1.06 5.21 1.71
C GLY A 140 0.97 4.33 2.95
N MET A 141 -0.09 4.51 3.77
CA MET A 141 -0.21 3.70 4.97
C MET A 141 -0.33 2.21 4.64
N PRO A 142 0.52 1.35 5.23
CA PRO A 142 1.49 1.62 6.31
C PRO A 142 2.91 1.96 5.85
N GLN A 143 3.18 2.07 4.57
CA GLN A 143 4.51 2.20 3.97
C GLN A 143 4.85 3.65 3.60
N LEU A 144 6.14 3.93 3.48
CA LEU A 144 6.65 5.12 2.82
C LEU A 144 7.43 4.69 1.57
N GLU A 145 7.05 5.20 0.42
CA GLU A 145 7.81 5.05 -0.83
C GLU A 145 8.82 6.18 -0.94
N ILE A 146 10.09 5.83 -1.17
CA ILE A 146 11.17 6.75 -1.51
C ILE A 146 11.47 6.59 -2.98
N LYS A 147 11.38 7.67 -3.75
CA LYS A 147 11.63 7.69 -5.19
C LYS A 147 12.90 8.44 -5.51
N LEU A 148 13.73 7.86 -6.35
CA LEU A 148 14.82 8.53 -7.03
C LEU A 148 14.54 8.49 -8.52
N THR A 149 14.55 9.65 -9.18
CA THR A 149 14.38 9.77 -10.63
C THR A 149 15.55 10.57 -11.18
N ALA A 150 16.12 10.12 -12.29
CA ALA A 150 17.21 10.79 -12.99
C ALA A 150 17.04 10.67 -14.52
N SER A 151 17.75 11.50 -15.27
CA SER A 151 17.70 11.51 -16.73
C SER A 151 18.29 10.25 -17.35
N ALA A 152 19.24 9.58 -16.66
CA ALA A 152 19.90 8.35 -17.12
C ALA A 152 20.44 7.56 -15.93
N ASP A 153 20.76 6.29 -16.17
CA ASP A 153 21.50 5.44 -15.22
C ASP A 153 23.00 5.71 -15.34
N THR A 154 23.54 6.52 -14.43
CA THR A 154 24.95 6.90 -14.39
C THR A 154 25.64 6.35 -13.13
N PRO A 155 26.99 6.28 -13.12
CA PRO A 155 27.73 5.91 -11.89
C PRO A 155 27.39 6.80 -10.69
N ASP A 156 27.06 8.07 -10.91
CA ASP A 156 26.67 9.01 -9.87
C ASP A 156 25.28 8.68 -9.31
N VAL A 157 24.32 8.35 -10.18
CA VAL A 157 23.00 7.89 -9.80
C VAL A 157 23.06 6.57 -9.02
N GLN A 158 23.94 5.64 -9.42
CA GLN A 158 24.16 4.40 -8.68
C GLN A 158 24.78 4.65 -7.29
N ARG A 159 25.64 5.66 -7.12
CA ARG A 159 26.10 6.09 -5.78
C ARG A 159 24.96 6.64 -4.92
N CYS A 160 24.06 7.41 -5.51
CA CYS A 160 22.85 7.88 -4.81
C CYS A 160 21.96 6.70 -4.36
N ARG A 161 21.76 5.71 -5.22
CA ARG A 161 21.05 4.46 -4.87
C ARG A 161 21.70 3.78 -3.67
N GLN A 162 23.00 3.55 -3.71
CA GLN A 162 23.75 2.91 -2.60
C GLN A 162 23.65 3.73 -1.31
N THR A 163 23.61 5.05 -1.41
CA THR A 163 23.39 5.93 -0.25
C THR A 163 22.01 5.70 0.36
N LEU A 164 20.94 5.63 -0.46
CA LEU A 164 19.60 5.32 0.04
C LEU A 164 19.54 3.94 0.68
N GLU A 165 20.14 2.92 0.05
CA GLU A 165 20.20 1.57 0.59
C GLU A 165 20.93 1.53 1.95
N ARG A 166 21.99 2.30 2.11
CA ARG A 166 22.74 2.42 3.38
C ARG A 166 21.95 3.17 4.45
N LEU A 167 21.31 4.29 4.09
CA LEU A 167 20.58 5.13 5.04
C LEU A 167 19.31 4.45 5.56
N PHE A 168 18.62 3.73 4.70
CA PHE A 168 17.33 3.13 5.03
C PHE A 168 17.40 1.63 5.34
N GLY A 169 18.46 0.94 4.95
CA GLY A 169 18.87 -0.40 5.36
C GLY A 169 17.71 -1.34 5.75
N ASP A 170 17.56 -1.58 7.03
CA ASP A 170 16.56 -2.49 7.59
C ASP A 170 15.10 -2.00 7.49
N HIS A 171 14.88 -0.75 7.11
CA HIS A 171 13.55 -0.22 6.77
C HIS A 171 13.08 -0.63 5.37
N ILE A 172 13.99 -0.96 4.45
CA ILE A 172 13.64 -1.32 3.07
C ILE A 172 12.94 -2.68 3.05
N LEU A 173 11.80 -2.71 2.41
CA LEU A 173 10.99 -3.90 2.15
C LEU A 173 11.33 -4.53 0.80
N GLY A 174 11.61 -3.70 -0.19
CA GLY A 174 11.91 -4.04 -1.58
C GLY A 174 11.70 -2.85 -2.51
N GLU A 175 11.68 -3.12 -3.80
CA GLU A 175 11.51 -2.12 -4.85
C GLU A 175 10.09 -2.17 -5.46
N ASP A 176 9.74 -1.14 -6.22
CA ASP A 176 8.52 -0.99 -6.99
C ASP A 176 7.22 -1.17 -6.19
N ASP A 177 6.44 -2.17 -6.49
CA ASP A 177 5.13 -2.42 -5.87
C ASP A 177 5.22 -3.44 -4.71
N THR A 178 6.43 -3.63 -4.14
CA THR A 178 6.63 -4.53 -3.01
C THR A 178 5.80 -4.07 -1.82
N THR A 179 4.91 -4.93 -1.34
CA THR A 179 4.16 -4.69 -0.11
C THR A 179 4.89 -5.27 1.10
N LEU A 180 4.55 -4.82 2.30
CA LEU A 180 5.08 -5.40 3.54
C LEU A 180 4.74 -6.90 3.64
N ALA A 181 3.51 -7.29 3.31
CA ALA A 181 3.10 -8.69 3.31
C ALA A 181 3.86 -9.51 2.25
N GLY A 182 4.06 -8.94 1.05
CA GLY A 182 4.86 -9.54 -0.01
C GLY A 182 6.32 -9.77 0.40
N ALA A 183 6.93 -8.79 1.08
CA ALA A 183 8.28 -8.92 1.62
C ALA A 183 8.37 -10.04 2.68
N VAL A 184 7.39 -10.12 3.59
CA VAL A 184 7.30 -11.22 4.58
C VAL A 184 7.15 -12.57 3.89
N GLN A 185 6.25 -12.68 2.91
CA GLN A 185 6.07 -13.92 2.14
C GLN A 185 7.35 -14.36 1.43
N ALA A 186 8.08 -13.42 0.83
CA ALA A 186 9.33 -13.73 0.14
C ALA A 186 10.36 -14.34 1.10
N VAL A 187 10.51 -13.76 2.29
CA VAL A 187 11.44 -14.28 3.30
C VAL A 187 10.99 -15.65 3.82
N LEU A 188 9.72 -15.82 4.14
CA LEU A 188 9.16 -17.10 4.59
C LEU A 188 9.37 -18.20 3.55
N ARG A 189 9.09 -17.89 2.28
CA ARG A 189 9.28 -18.84 1.15
C ARG A 189 10.74 -19.25 0.99
N ASN A 190 11.65 -18.28 1.06
CA ASN A 190 13.07 -18.55 0.94
C ASN A 190 13.62 -19.42 2.08
N GLN A 191 13.01 -19.35 3.28
CA GLN A 191 13.38 -20.16 4.43
C GLN A 191 12.56 -21.45 4.58
N GLY A 192 11.58 -21.70 3.69
CA GLY A 192 10.67 -22.84 3.78
C GLY A 192 9.81 -22.84 5.03
N LYS A 193 9.46 -21.65 5.56
CA LYS A 193 8.72 -21.46 6.80
C LYS A 193 7.28 -21.04 6.57
N LYS A 194 6.41 -21.36 7.51
CA LYS A 194 5.00 -20.98 7.52
C LYS A 194 4.65 -20.11 8.71
N LEU A 195 3.80 -19.13 8.48
CA LEU A 195 3.30 -18.16 9.46
C LEU A 195 1.89 -18.51 9.94
N VAL A 196 1.65 -18.27 11.22
CA VAL A 196 0.30 -18.25 11.81
C VAL A 196 0.03 -16.91 12.49
N THR A 197 -1.24 -16.46 12.49
CA THR A 197 -1.68 -15.27 13.22
C THR A 197 -2.70 -15.58 14.29
N ALA A 198 -2.64 -14.87 15.44
CA ALA A 198 -3.62 -14.89 16.51
C ALA A 198 -4.05 -13.45 16.84
N GLU A 199 -5.19 -13.05 16.36
CA GLU A 199 -5.62 -11.66 16.32
C GLU A 199 -6.80 -11.38 17.27
N SER A 200 -6.70 -10.28 18.00
CA SER A 200 -7.79 -9.71 18.76
C SER A 200 -8.16 -8.33 18.24
N CYS A 201 -7.43 -7.30 18.62
CA CYS A 201 -7.76 -5.90 18.27
C CYS A 201 -7.66 -5.57 16.77
N THR A 202 -6.91 -6.31 16.00
CA THR A 202 -6.78 -6.17 14.53
C THR A 202 -7.90 -6.83 13.74
N GLY A 203 -8.65 -7.76 14.38
CA GLY A 203 -9.86 -8.34 13.80
C GLY A 203 -9.67 -9.18 12.54
N GLY A 204 -8.47 -9.75 12.32
CA GLY A 204 -8.14 -10.53 11.12
C GLY A 204 -7.36 -9.74 10.06
N LEU A 205 -6.97 -8.50 10.34
CA LEU A 205 -6.30 -7.65 9.35
C LEU A 205 -4.92 -8.17 8.97
N ILE A 206 -4.15 -8.77 9.90
CA ILE A 206 -2.83 -9.36 9.60
C ILE A 206 -3.00 -10.53 8.62
N ALA A 207 -3.95 -11.42 8.90
CA ALA A 207 -4.29 -12.54 8.01
C ALA A 207 -4.79 -12.04 6.64
N SER A 208 -5.62 -11.00 6.63
CA SER A 208 -6.10 -10.35 5.40
C SER A 208 -4.96 -9.78 4.56
N MET A 209 -3.99 -9.07 5.18
CA MET A 209 -2.81 -8.55 4.48
C MET A 209 -1.98 -9.68 3.86
N MET A 210 -1.75 -10.76 4.60
CA MET A 210 -1.01 -11.91 4.09
C MET A 210 -1.72 -12.59 2.93
N THR A 211 -3.03 -12.77 3.01
CA THR A 211 -3.83 -13.48 1.99
C THR A 211 -4.19 -12.61 0.78
N ALA A 212 -4.02 -11.29 0.86
CA ALA A 212 -4.16 -10.40 -0.29
C ALA A 212 -3.06 -10.60 -1.34
N GLU A 213 -1.91 -11.14 -0.93
CA GLU A 213 -0.79 -11.43 -1.83
C GLU A 213 -0.92 -12.80 -2.49
N ALA A 214 -0.66 -12.86 -3.79
CA ALA A 214 -0.68 -14.11 -4.53
C ALA A 214 0.34 -15.12 -3.98
N GLY A 215 -0.06 -16.39 -3.88
CA GLY A 215 0.80 -17.46 -3.37
C GLY A 215 0.87 -17.55 -1.84
N ALA A 216 0.01 -16.87 -1.12
CA ALA A 216 -0.06 -16.89 0.34
C ALA A 216 -0.15 -18.32 0.94
N SER A 217 -0.88 -19.23 0.28
CA SER A 217 -1.06 -20.62 0.76
C SER A 217 0.24 -21.41 0.93
N SER A 218 1.32 -20.98 0.31
CA SER A 218 2.63 -21.64 0.48
C SER A 218 3.34 -21.28 1.78
N VAL A 219 2.98 -20.16 2.42
CA VAL A 219 3.68 -19.59 3.58
C VAL A 219 2.77 -19.16 4.73
N PHE A 220 1.46 -19.13 4.55
CA PHE A 220 0.48 -18.77 5.57
C PHE A 220 -0.39 -19.97 5.91
N GLU A 221 -0.26 -20.49 7.13
CA GLU A 221 -0.92 -21.73 7.53
C GLU A 221 -2.32 -21.50 8.08
N ALA A 222 -2.48 -20.54 9.00
CA ALA A 222 -3.76 -20.24 9.63
C ALA A 222 -3.81 -18.83 10.22
N GLY A 223 -5.04 -18.30 10.34
CA GLY A 223 -5.34 -17.08 11.10
C GLY A 223 -6.46 -17.32 12.10
N PHE A 224 -6.20 -17.09 13.37
CA PHE A 224 -7.16 -17.20 14.45
C PHE A 224 -7.63 -15.80 14.88
N VAL A 225 -8.89 -15.47 14.67
CA VAL A 225 -9.51 -14.24 15.18
C VAL A 225 -10.23 -14.58 16.48
N THR A 226 -9.55 -14.36 17.61
CA THR A 226 -10.05 -14.69 18.94
C THR A 226 -10.42 -13.41 19.69
N TYR A 227 -11.55 -12.80 19.29
CA TYR A 227 -11.93 -11.46 19.78
C TYR A 227 -12.46 -11.49 21.22
N ALA A 228 -13.34 -12.44 21.56
CA ALA A 228 -13.87 -12.63 22.90
C ALA A 228 -12.92 -13.44 23.80
N ASN A 229 -13.01 -13.28 25.11
CA ASN A 229 -12.13 -13.96 26.06
C ASN A 229 -12.38 -15.48 26.11
N ASP A 230 -13.62 -15.92 26.07
CA ASP A 230 -14.01 -17.32 26.01
C ASP A 230 -13.46 -18.03 24.72
N ILE A 231 -13.37 -17.29 23.63
CA ILE A 231 -12.76 -17.79 22.39
C ILE A 231 -11.22 -17.85 22.50
N LYS A 232 -10.59 -16.89 23.21
CA LYS A 232 -9.16 -17.00 23.53
C LYS A 232 -8.85 -18.28 24.33
N GLN A 233 -9.72 -18.61 25.29
CA GLN A 233 -9.59 -19.81 26.10
C GLN A 233 -9.82 -21.07 25.27
N SER A 234 -10.98 -21.20 24.67
CA SER A 234 -11.42 -22.43 23.99
C SER A 234 -10.60 -22.74 22.73
N VAL A 235 -10.22 -21.71 21.98
CA VAL A 235 -9.49 -21.88 20.71
C VAL A 235 -7.98 -21.89 20.89
N LEU A 236 -7.42 -20.99 21.70
CA LEU A 236 -5.96 -20.84 21.83
C LEU A 236 -5.40 -21.32 23.19
N GLY A 237 -6.26 -21.76 24.11
CA GLY A 237 -5.84 -22.28 25.41
C GLY A 237 -5.32 -21.20 26.37
N VAL A 238 -5.73 -19.95 26.18
CA VAL A 238 -5.43 -18.90 27.16
C VAL A 238 -6.13 -19.25 28.47
N SER A 239 -5.40 -19.25 29.60
CA SER A 239 -5.98 -19.66 30.88
C SER A 239 -6.95 -18.59 31.42
N GLU A 240 -8.03 -19.04 32.04
CA GLU A 240 -8.97 -18.16 32.72
C GLU A 240 -8.25 -17.32 33.80
N ALA A 241 -7.40 -17.93 34.60
CA ALA A 241 -6.61 -17.27 35.63
C ALA A 241 -5.77 -16.10 35.07
N THR A 242 -5.14 -16.28 33.90
CA THR A 242 -4.37 -15.21 33.25
C THR A 242 -5.28 -14.07 32.79
N LEU A 243 -6.45 -14.38 32.25
CA LEU A 243 -7.42 -13.35 31.84
C LEU A 243 -7.98 -12.56 33.01
N GLU A 244 -8.21 -13.22 34.15
CA GLU A 244 -8.70 -12.57 35.38
C GLU A 244 -7.62 -11.71 36.05
N THR A 245 -6.37 -12.19 36.12
CA THR A 245 -5.28 -11.52 36.82
C THR A 245 -4.66 -10.41 36.01
N ASP A 246 -4.33 -10.67 34.73
CA ASP A 246 -3.56 -9.75 33.88
C ASP A 246 -4.45 -8.98 32.89
N GLY A 247 -5.67 -9.45 32.69
CA GLY A 247 -6.61 -8.93 31.70
C GLY A 247 -6.26 -9.30 30.27
N ALA A 248 -7.22 -9.17 29.37
CA ALA A 248 -7.08 -9.58 27.96
C ALA A 248 -5.95 -8.85 27.20
N VAL A 249 -5.59 -7.64 27.63
CA VAL A 249 -4.51 -6.84 27.01
C VAL A 249 -3.30 -6.88 27.93
N SER A 250 -2.49 -7.91 27.80
CA SER A 250 -1.30 -8.14 28.62
C SER A 250 -0.28 -9.01 27.88
N GLU A 251 0.96 -8.99 28.37
CA GLU A 251 2.03 -9.83 27.86
C GLU A 251 1.69 -11.31 27.98
N ALA A 252 1.22 -11.72 29.15
CA ALA A 252 0.90 -13.12 29.44
C ALA A 252 -0.15 -13.67 28.48
N VAL A 253 -1.19 -12.85 28.14
CA VAL A 253 -2.25 -13.26 27.20
C VAL A 253 -1.70 -13.39 25.77
N VAL A 254 -0.93 -12.44 25.26
CA VAL A 254 -0.42 -12.56 23.87
C VAL A 254 0.60 -13.68 23.70
N VAL A 255 1.38 -13.98 24.74
CA VAL A 255 2.28 -15.15 24.77
C VAL A 255 1.51 -16.46 24.71
N GLN A 256 0.44 -16.58 25.50
CA GLN A 256 -0.43 -17.76 25.48
C GLN A 256 -1.16 -17.89 24.16
N MET A 257 -1.68 -16.78 23.60
CA MET A 257 -2.31 -16.77 22.27
C MET A 257 -1.34 -17.26 21.18
N LEU A 258 -0.09 -16.76 21.18
CA LEU A 258 0.92 -17.18 20.21
C LEU A 258 1.25 -18.66 20.32
N ARG A 259 1.52 -19.16 21.55
CA ARG A 259 1.80 -20.57 21.80
C ARG A 259 0.66 -21.47 21.36
N GLY A 260 -0.57 -21.09 21.69
CA GLY A 260 -1.76 -21.82 21.28
C GLY A 260 -1.93 -21.86 19.76
N ALA A 261 -1.67 -20.75 19.07
CA ALA A 261 -1.74 -20.69 17.61
C ALA A 261 -0.67 -21.57 16.95
N LEU A 262 0.58 -21.50 17.39
CA LEU A 262 1.69 -22.36 16.90
C LEU A 262 1.38 -23.83 17.11
N GLN A 263 0.91 -24.22 18.31
CA GLN A 263 0.58 -25.61 18.62
C GLN A 263 -0.54 -26.16 17.72
N ARG A 264 -1.55 -25.35 17.43
CA ARG A 264 -2.71 -25.79 16.63
C ARG A 264 -2.46 -25.85 15.15
N SER A 265 -1.63 -24.93 14.65
CA SER A 265 -1.35 -24.83 13.21
C SER A 265 -0.13 -25.61 12.77
N HIS A 266 0.77 -25.97 13.71
CA HIS A 266 2.09 -26.50 13.41
C HIS A 266 2.93 -25.57 12.50
N ALA A 267 2.64 -24.26 12.53
CA ALA A 267 3.44 -23.24 11.82
C ALA A 267 4.79 -23.03 12.52
N ASP A 268 5.79 -22.60 11.76
CA ASP A 268 7.16 -22.40 12.23
C ASP A 268 7.34 -21.13 13.05
N ILE A 269 6.56 -20.08 12.67
CA ILE A 269 6.60 -18.77 13.29
C ILE A 269 5.19 -18.19 13.37
N GLY A 270 4.93 -17.36 14.35
CA GLY A 270 3.63 -16.73 14.52
C GLY A 270 3.70 -15.31 15.03
N ILE A 271 2.54 -14.65 14.99
CA ILE A 271 2.27 -13.35 15.61
C ILE A 271 0.95 -13.38 16.35
N ALA A 272 0.94 -12.87 17.60
CA ALA A 272 -0.26 -12.65 18.38
C ALA A 272 -0.38 -11.17 18.77
N VAL A 273 -1.60 -10.63 18.73
CA VAL A 273 -1.87 -9.23 19.07
C VAL A 273 -3.12 -9.10 19.94
N SER A 274 -3.01 -8.31 21.01
CA SER A 274 -4.15 -7.91 21.85
C SER A 274 -3.99 -6.44 22.26
N GLY A 275 -5.07 -5.64 22.16
CA GLY A 275 -4.99 -4.21 22.43
C GLY A 275 -6.34 -3.53 22.52
N ILE A 276 -6.31 -2.25 22.89
CA ILE A 276 -7.46 -1.36 23.07
C ILE A 276 -7.50 -0.35 21.93
N ALA A 277 -8.20 -0.69 20.86
CA ALA A 277 -8.26 0.14 19.65
C ALA A 277 -9.16 1.39 19.80
N GLY A 278 -9.92 1.49 20.88
CA GLY A 278 -10.84 2.61 21.11
C GLY A 278 -12.14 2.56 20.27
N PRO A 279 -13.01 3.61 20.37
CA PRO A 279 -12.82 4.81 21.19
C PRO A 279 -13.01 4.60 22.71
N GLY A 280 -13.60 3.50 23.14
CA GLY A 280 -13.79 3.12 24.57
C GLY A 280 -12.91 1.96 25.00
N GLY A 281 -13.05 1.53 26.26
CA GLY A 281 -12.37 0.35 26.81
C GLY A 281 -11.00 0.62 27.42
N GLY A 282 -10.52 1.87 27.40
CA GLY A 282 -9.30 2.27 28.10
C GLY A 282 -9.54 2.50 29.61
N THR A 283 -8.47 2.31 30.37
CA THR A 283 -8.36 2.66 31.80
C THR A 283 -7.13 3.57 32.01
N ASP A 284 -6.94 4.11 33.21
CA ASP A 284 -5.75 4.92 33.51
C ASP A 284 -4.45 4.13 33.33
N ASP A 285 -4.45 2.85 33.71
CA ASP A 285 -3.29 1.96 33.56
C ASP A 285 -3.11 1.43 32.13
N LYS A 286 -4.19 1.29 31.39
CA LYS A 286 -4.20 0.78 30.00
C LYS A 286 -5.06 1.72 29.12
N PRO A 287 -4.54 2.88 28.71
CA PRO A 287 -5.30 3.84 27.93
C PRO A 287 -5.65 3.29 26.55
N VAL A 288 -6.60 3.95 25.86
CA VAL A 288 -6.88 3.69 24.45
C VAL A 288 -5.58 3.82 23.63
N GLY A 289 -5.32 2.88 22.75
CA GLY A 289 -4.08 2.76 22.00
C GLY A 289 -3.08 1.75 22.59
N THR A 290 -3.32 1.25 23.82
CA THR A 290 -2.47 0.19 24.41
C THR A 290 -2.53 -1.07 23.57
N VAL A 291 -1.35 -1.62 23.24
CA VAL A 291 -1.23 -2.88 22.50
C VAL A 291 -0.04 -3.70 22.97
N TRP A 292 -0.26 -4.99 23.10
CA TRP A 292 0.74 -6.02 23.26
C TRP A 292 0.84 -6.87 22.00
N LEU A 293 2.06 -7.15 21.57
CA LEU A 293 2.37 -8.08 20.49
C LEU A 293 3.31 -9.16 21.02
N ALA A 294 3.12 -10.38 20.55
CA ALA A 294 4.07 -11.47 20.72
C ALA A 294 4.34 -12.09 19.34
N TRP A 295 5.59 -12.35 19.02
CA TRP A 295 5.96 -12.97 17.75
C TRP A 295 7.14 -13.92 17.94
N GLY A 296 7.33 -14.83 16.99
CA GLY A 296 8.44 -15.76 17.00
C GLY A 296 8.02 -17.22 16.84
N SER A 297 8.97 -18.10 17.05
CA SER A 297 8.78 -19.55 17.11
C SER A 297 8.46 -20.01 18.54
N ALA A 298 8.23 -21.30 18.72
CA ALA A 298 8.00 -21.89 20.04
C ALA A 298 9.21 -21.69 20.99
N ASP A 299 10.44 -21.73 20.42
CA ASP A 299 11.70 -21.68 21.18
C ASP A 299 12.31 -20.26 21.24
N ASP A 300 11.93 -19.36 20.31
CA ASP A 300 12.45 -18.00 20.23
C ASP A 300 11.28 -17.02 20.07
N LEU A 301 10.64 -16.72 21.22
CA LEU A 301 9.47 -15.85 21.33
C LEU A 301 9.86 -14.52 21.93
N HIS A 302 9.33 -13.46 21.33
CA HIS A 302 9.53 -12.08 21.76
C HIS A 302 8.19 -11.38 22.02
N THR A 303 8.24 -10.35 22.86
CA THR A 303 7.09 -9.48 23.15
C THR A 303 7.45 -8.02 22.98
N TRP A 304 6.45 -7.22 22.69
CA TRP A 304 6.56 -5.76 22.63
C TRP A 304 5.25 -5.12 23.03
N HIS A 305 5.37 -4.02 23.80
CA HIS A 305 4.27 -3.21 24.26
C HIS A 305 4.46 -1.77 23.83
N THR A 306 3.36 -1.11 23.47
CA THR A 306 3.35 0.33 23.20
C THR A 306 1.94 0.90 23.33
N VAL A 307 1.86 2.23 23.32
CA VAL A 307 0.59 2.98 23.23
C VAL A 307 0.60 3.77 21.93
N LEU A 308 -0.39 3.53 21.07
CA LEU A 308 -0.60 4.20 19.79
C LEU A 308 -1.89 5.06 19.87
N PRO A 309 -1.80 6.32 20.33
CA PRO A 309 -2.97 7.19 20.53
C PRO A 309 -3.47 7.73 19.17
N THR A 310 -4.21 6.92 18.46
CA THR A 310 -4.76 7.26 17.15
C THR A 310 -6.19 6.71 17.01
N ASP A 311 -6.88 7.02 15.92
CA ASP A 311 -8.20 6.44 15.66
C ASP A 311 -8.13 4.92 15.47
N ARG A 312 -9.26 4.25 15.69
CA ARG A 312 -9.37 2.80 15.66
C ARG A 312 -8.84 2.17 14.35
N ARG A 313 -9.14 2.77 13.22
CA ARG A 313 -8.75 2.23 11.91
C ARG A 313 -7.24 2.33 11.70
N MET A 314 -6.68 3.49 12.02
CA MET A 314 -5.25 3.72 11.96
C MET A 314 -4.50 2.83 12.95
N PHE A 315 -5.01 2.67 14.18
CA PHE A 315 -4.47 1.74 15.17
C PHE A 315 -4.38 0.32 14.62
N GLN A 316 -5.47 -0.20 14.04
CA GLN A 316 -5.50 -1.56 13.48
C GLN A 316 -4.47 -1.73 12.36
N GLN A 317 -4.36 -0.75 11.45
CA GLN A 317 -3.40 -0.77 10.35
C GLN A 317 -1.95 -0.75 10.84
N LEU A 318 -1.62 0.13 11.79
CA LEU A 318 -0.29 0.24 12.36
C LEU A 318 0.11 -1.02 13.12
N VAL A 319 -0.80 -1.58 13.93
CA VAL A 319 -0.55 -2.80 14.70
C VAL A 319 -0.35 -4.01 13.77
N ALA A 320 -1.17 -4.14 12.74
CA ALA A 320 -1.04 -5.22 11.78
C ALA A 320 0.30 -5.14 11.02
N ALA A 321 0.65 -3.96 10.54
CA ALA A 321 1.92 -3.74 9.86
C ALA A 321 3.13 -3.94 10.79
N ALA A 322 3.06 -3.42 12.01
CA ALA A 322 4.11 -3.65 13.01
C ALA A 322 4.34 -5.14 13.24
N GLY A 323 3.26 -5.91 13.40
CA GLY A 323 3.35 -7.36 13.59
C GLY A 323 4.05 -8.06 12.45
N LEU A 324 3.72 -7.74 11.22
CA LEU A 324 4.37 -8.31 10.04
C LEU A 324 5.86 -7.93 9.95
N ASP A 325 6.20 -6.66 10.25
CA ASP A 325 7.61 -6.23 10.22
C ASP A 325 8.44 -6.87 11.33
N LEU A 326 7.88 -7.08 12.51
CA LEU A 326 8.56 -7.78 13.60
C LEU A 326 8.91 -9.23 13.21
N VAL A 327 8.01 -9.94 12.56
CA VAL A 327 8.27 -11.27 11.99
C VAL A 327 9.35 -11.19 10.91
N ARG A 328 9.27 -10.24 9.98
CA ARG A 328 10.28 -10.03 8.93
C ARG A 328 11.67 -9.79 9.53
N ARG A 329 11.76 -8.90 10.53
CA ARG A 329 13.01 -8.58 11.22
C ARG A 329 13.63 -9.80 11.88
N GLN A 330 12.85 -10.60 12.57
CA GLN A 330 13.34 -11.83 13.19
C GLN A 330 13.86 -12.82 12.15
N LEU A 331 13.11 -13.04 11.07
CA LEU A 331 13.51 -13.95 9.99
C LEU A 331 14.80 -13.51 9.29
N LEU A 332 15.05 -12.20 9.19
CA LEU A 332 16.24 -11.63 8.57
C LEU A 332 17.40 -11.36 9.55
N GLY A 333 17.22 -11.60 10.84
CA GLY A 333 18.23 -11.29 11.87
C GLY A 333 18.51 -9.78 12.03
N LEU A 334 17.52 -8.94 11.72
CA LEU A 334 17.60 -7.48 11.84
C LEU A 334 17.38 -7.03 13.30
N PRO A 335 17.71 -5.77 13.65
CA PRO A 335 17.36 -5.20 14.95
C PRO A 335 15.89 -5.44 15.28
N ARG A 336 15.62 -5.90 16.50
CA ARG A 336 14.32 -6.40 16.94
C ARG A 336 13.17 -5.40 16.72
N LEU A 337 13.41 -4.12 17.04
CA LEU A 337 12.45 -3.05 16.85
C LEU A 337 12.95 -2.06 15.78
N PRO A 338 12.09 -1.58 14.87
CA PRO A 338 12.43 -0.48 13.99
C PRO A 338 12.66 0.80 14.80
N HIS A 339 13.52 1.68 14.31
CA HIS A 339 13.88 2.92 14.98
C HIS A 339 12.66 3.79 15.39
N TYR A 340 11.62 3.81 14.56
CA TYR A 340 10.38 4.52 14.83
C TYR A 340 9.68 4.04 16.11
N PHE A 341 9.71 2.75 16.39
CA PHE A 341 9.07 2.17 17.57
C PHE A 341 9.97 2.20 18.80
N SER A 342 11.30 2.16 18.66
CA SER A 342 12.23 2.25 19.78
C SER A 342 12.15 3.58 20.51
N ARG A 343 11.77 4.66 19.83
CA ARG A 343 11.52 5.99 20.44
C ARG A 343 10.17 6.10 21.18
N ARG A 344 9.29 5.11 21.02
CA ARG A 344 7.97 5.04 21.66
C ARG A 344 7.84 3.86 22.63
N ALA A 345 8.93 3.14 22.87
CA ALA A 345 8.98 2.15 23.94
C ALA A 345 8.92 2.91 25.28
N ILE A 346 7.87 2.66 26.06
CA ILE A 346 7.66 3.18 27.41
C ILE A 346 8.39 2.26 28.38
#